data_32d66f5cf5a3c7b8e1540b86491267e9
#
_entry.id   32d66f5cf5a3c7b8e1540b86491267e9
#
_cell.length_a   1.000
_cell.length_b   1.000
_cell.length_c   1.000
_cell.angle_alpha   90.00
_cell.angle_beta   90.00
_cell.angle_gamma   90.00
#
_symmetry.space_group_name_H-M   'P 1'
#
loop_
_entity.id
_entity.type
_entity.pdbx_description
1 polymer ?
#
loop_
_entity_poly.entity_id
_entity_poly.type
_entity_poly.pdbx_seq_one_letter_code
_entity_poly.pdbx_strand_id
1 'polypeptide(L)'
;MHKVADFKREDKNVIFKEMALLKIVGNNLKREKALKACKKFNAVILDKSNKSVVIQITAFRRDIDLMSKNLKKFGLVSVSRTGAVAMTRGADIFNN
;
A
#
# COMPACT_ATOMS: atom_id res chain seq x y z
N MET A 1 -17.00 9.75 -13.19
CA MET A 1 -17.77 9.06 -12.55
C MET A 1 -17.88 9.28 -11.07
N HIS A 2 -18.40 9.97 -10.69
CA HIS A 2 -18.60 10.27 -9.37
C HIS A 2 -19.24 9.23 -8.56
N LYS A 3 -19.71 8.23 -9.19
CA LYS A 3 -20.47 7.23 -8.47
C LYS A 3 -19.68 6.40 -7.50
N VAL A 4 -18.40 6.33 -7.68
CA VAL A 4 -17.58 5.63 -6.72
C VAL A 4 -17.78 6.22 -5.33
N ALA A 5 -17.95 7.51 -5.26
CA ALA A 5 -18.12 8.16 -4.00
C ALA A 5 -19.41 7.76 -3.29
N ASP A 6 -20.38 7.30 -4.03
CA ASP A 6 -21.66 6.96 -3.44
C ASP A 6 -21.69 5.58 -2.82
N PHE A 7 -20.74 4.73 -3.15
CA PHE A 7 -20.74 3.40 -2.58
C PHE A 7 -20.27 3.37 -1.18
N LYS A 8 -19.38 4.22 -0.89
CA LYS A 8 -18.46 4.01 0.17
C LYS A 8 -19.04 3.71 1.50
N ARG A 9 -20.03 4.38 1.93
CA ARG A 9 -20.42 4.24 3.31
C ARG A 9 -21.53 3.28 3.55
N GLU A 10 -22.42 3.17 2.62
CA GLU A 10 -23.59 2.34 2.78
C GLU A 10 -23.42 0.94 2.27
N ASP A 11 -22.51 0.75 1.31
CA ASP A 11 -22.37 -0.56 0.73
C ASP A 11 -21.28 -1.34 1.43
N LYS A 12 -21.68 -2.31 2.22
CA LYS A 12 -20.75 -3.13 2.98
C LYS A 12 -19.93 -4.08 2.12
N ASN A 13 -20.30 -4.24 0.86
CA ASN A 13 -19.56 -5.11 -0.04
C ASN A 13 -18.44 -4.37 -0.75
N VAL A 14 -18.33 -3.08 -0.56
CA VAL A 14 -17.30 -2.27 -1.24
C VAL A 14 -16.37 -1.70 -0.21
N ILE A 15 -15.09 -1.85 -0.47
CA ILE A 15 -14.05 -1.24 0.37
C ILE A 15 -13.17 -0.36 -0.50
N PHE A 16 -12.65 0.70 0.09
CA PHE A 16 -11.79 1.65 -0.59
C PHE A 16 -10.39 1.54 -0.06
N LYS A 17 -9.47 1.20 -0.93
CA LYS A 17 -8.06 1.09 -0.58
C LYS A 17 -7.21 1.81 -1.60
N GLU A 18 -5.97 2.10 -1.23
CA GLU A 18 -4.98 2.64 -2.13
C GLU A 18 -3.88 1.63 -2.34
N MET A 19 -3.26 1.69 -3.50
CA MET A 19 -2.00 1.01 -3.72
C MET A 19 -0.90 2.04 -3.55
N ALA A 20 0.19 1.62 -2.99
CA ALA A 20 1.34 2.49 -2.81
C ALA A 20 2.61 1.72 -3.13
N LEU A 21 3.53 2.42 -3.78
CA LEU A 21 4.86 1.89 -4.04
C LEU A 21 5.82 2.61 -3.10
N LEU A 22 6.54 1.84 -2.31
CA LEU A 22 7.44 2.37 -1.29
C LEU A 22 8.86 2.00 -1.66
N LYS A 23 9.72 2.98 -1.79
CA LYS A 23 11.13 2.71 -2.05
C LYS A 23 11.92 2.89 -0.77
N ILE A 24 12.58 1.83 -0.35
CA ILE A 24 13.40 1.81 0.87
C ILE A 24 14.85 1.71 0.45
N VAL A 25 15.67 2.60 0.96
CA VAL A 25 17.11 2.58 0.71
C VAL A 25 17.83 2.45 2.03
N GLY A 26 18.74 1.50 2.14
CA GLY A 26 19.47 1.31 3.37
C GLY A 26 20.12 -0.05 3.43
N ASN A 27 20.71 -0.36 4.58
CA ASN A 27 21.37 -1.64 4.78
C ASN A 27 20.33 -2.75 4.90
N ASN A 28 20.85 -3.97 4.96
CA ASN A 28 19.98 -5.15 4.99
C ASN A 28 19.01 -5.14 6.18
N LEU A 29 19.48 -4.74 7.33
CA LEU A 29 18.65 -4.72 8.52
C LEU A 29 17.49 -3.76 8.40
N LYS A 30 17.74 -2.55 7.88
CA LYS A 30 16.67 -1.57 7.69
C LYS A 30 15.64 -2.05 6.68
N ARG A 31 16.11 -2.63 5.58
CA ARG A 31 15.20 -3.14 4.55
C ARG A 31 14.35 -4.27 5.08
N GLU A 32 14.93 -5.15 5.88
CA GLU A 32 14.16 -6.25 6.44
C GLU A 32 13.12 -5.78 7.44
N LYS A 33 13.44 -4.79 8.24
CA LYS A 33 12.48 -4.22 9.17
C LYS A 33 11.31 -3.56 8.43
N ALA A 34 11.61 -2.87 7.34
CA ALA A 34 10.57 -2.25 6.52
C ALA A 34 9.67 -3.31 5.89
N LEU A 35 10.25 -4.37 5.35
CA LEU A 35 9.48 -5.46 4.77
C LEU A 35 8.57 -6.11 5.80
N LYS A 36 9.10 -6.33 6.98
CA LYS A 36 8.32 -6.95 8.05
C LYS A 36 7.14 -6.08 8.44
N ALA A 37 7.33 -4.78 8.49
CA ALA A 37 6.25 -3.86 8.82
C ALA A 37 5.17 -3.85 7.73
N CYS A 38 5.54 -4.08 6.48
CA CYS A 38 4.60 -4.05 5.36
C CYS A 38 3.85 -5.36 5.15
N LYS A 39 4.27 -6.44 5.78
CA LYS A 39 3.70 -7.77 5.50
C LYS A 39 2.19 -7.83 5.63
N LYS A 40 1.63 -7.15 6.61
CA LYS A 40 0.20 -7.22 6.85
C LYS A 40 -0.63 -6.49 5.79
N PHE A 41 0.01 -5.81 4.86
CA PHE A 41 -0.68 -5.05 3.82
C PHE A 41 -0.48 -5.66 2.44
N ASN A 42 -0.40 -6.97 2.35
CA ASN A 42 -0.22 -7.66 1.08
C ASN A 42 1.00 -7.16 0.33
N ALA A 43 2.11 -7.06 1.02
CA ALA A 43 3.33 -6.53 0.45
C ALA A 43 3.87 -7.42 -0.67
N VAL A 44 4.19 -6.80 -1.80
CA VAL A 44 4.80 -7.48 -2.93
C VAL A 44 6.09 -6.75 -3.25
N ILE A 45 7.18 -7.50 -3.35
CA ILE A 45 8.47 -6.92 -3.72
C ILE A 45 8.51 -6.81 -5.23
N LEU A 46 8.58 -5.58 -5.75
CA LEU A 46 8.65 -5.34 -7.18
C LEU A 46 10.08 -5.27 -7.69
N ASP A 47 10.99 -4.83 -6.84
CA ASP A 47 12.39 -4.70 -7.22
C ASP A 47 13.24 -4.79 -5.98
N LYS A 48 14.44 -5.34 -6.12
CA LYS A 48 15.35 -5.51 -5.00
C LYS A 48 16.77 -5.43 -5.49
N SER A 49 17.58 -4.64 -4.80
CA SER A 49 19.01 -4.53 -5.09
C SER A 49 19.78 -4.64 -3.78
N ASN A 50 21.09 -4.45 -3.86
CA ASN A 50 21.93 -4.52 -2.66
C ASN A 50 21.62 -3.42 -1.65
N LYS A 51 21.06 -2.30 -2.11
CA LYS A 51 20.87 -1.13 -1.26
C LYS A 51 19.43 -0.68 -1.18
N SER A 52 18.55 -1.23 -1.98
CA SER A 52 17.17 -0.75 -2.01
C SER A 52 16.17 -1.86 -2.29
N VAL A 53 14.95 -1.57 -1.95
CA VAL A 53 13.85 -2.47 -2.27
C VAL A 53 12.63 -1.61 -2.59
N VAL A 54 11.85 -2.02 -3.57
CA VAL A 54 10.58 -1.37 -3.89
C VAL A 54 9.47 -2.33 -3.51
N ILE A 55 8.58 -1.88 -2.65
CA ILE A 55 7.50 -2.69 -2.11
C ILE A 55 6.18 -2.09 -2.53
N GLN A 56 5.28 -2.93 -3.03
CA GLN A 56 3.92 -2.51 -3.31
C GLN A 56 3.03 -2.98 -2.17
N ILE A 57 2.24 -2.07 -1.62
CA ILE A 57 1.26 -2.43 -0.61
C ILE A 57 -0.13 -1.95 -1.05
N THR A 58 -1.15 -2.58 -0.47
CA THR A 58 -2.53 -2.19 -0.67
C THR A 58 -3.16 -2.03 0.71
N ALA A 59 -3.64 -0.85 1.01
CA ALA A 59 -4.14 -0.57 2.35
C ALA A 59 -5.07 0.64 2.32
N PHE A 60 -5.75 0.88 3.43
CA PHE A 60 -6.54 2.08 3.59
C PHE A 60 -5.62 3.28 3.62
N ARG A 61 -6.15 4.43 3.17
CA ARG A 61 -5.37 5.66 3.14
C ARG A 61 -4.69 5.95 4.48
N ARG A 62 -5.44 5.79 5.56
CA ARG A 62 -4.92 6.04 6.91
C ARG A 62 -3.71 5.18 7.21
N ASP A 63 -3.77 3.92 6.82
CA ASP A 63 -2.67 2.99 7.08
C ASP A 63 -1.45 3.34 6.25
N ILE A 64 -1.65 3.77 5.00
CA ILE A 64 -0.54 4.19 4.16
C ILE A 64 0.11 5.45 4.74
N ASP A 65 -0.68 6.39 5.24
CA ASP A 65 -0.14 7.59 5.87
C ASP A 65 0.71 7.23 7.08
N LEU A 66 0.23 6.32 7.92
CA LEU A 66 0.97 5.89 9.10
C LEU A 66 2.24 5.15 8.72
N MET A 67 2.16 4.27 7.75
CA MET A 67 3.32 3.53 7.28
C MET A 67 4.37 4.46 6.69
N SER A 68 3.95 5.45 5.94
CA SER A 68 4.89 6.41 5.36
C SER A 68 5.68 7.14 6.44
N LYS A 69 5.02 7.49 7.53
CA LYS A 69 5.71 8.13 8.63
C LYS A 69 6.65 7.17 9.35
N ASN A 70 6.18 5.96 9.62
CA ASN A 70 6.97 5.00 10.38
C ASN A 70 8.17 4.49 9.62
N LEU A 71 8.05 4.34 8.31
CA LEU A 71 9.13 3.79 7.51
C LEU A 71 10.24 4.77 7.22
N LYS A 72 10.05 6.05 7.48
CA LYS A 72 11.13 7.02 7.28
C LYS A 72 12.39 6.64 8.07
N LYS A 73 12.21 6.14 9.28
CA LYS A 73 13.35 5.71 10.08
C LYS A 73 14.03 4.45 9.54
N PHE A 74 13.37 3.74 8.65
CA PHE A 74 13.94 2.56 8.02
C PHE A 74 14.39 2.80 6.59
N GLY A 75 14.52 4.06 6.20
CA GLY A 75 15.08 4.38 4.89
C GLY A 75 14.08 4.61 3.79
N LEU A 76 12.83 4.91 4.12
CA LEU A 76 11.85 5.26 3.09
C LEU A 76 12.25 6.57 2.43
N VAL A 77 12.44 6.55 1.12
CA VAL A 77 12.85 7.73 0.36
C VAL A 77 11.82 8.18 -0.65
N SER A 78 10.87 7.34 -1.00
CA SER A 78 9.88 7.67 -2.02
C SER A 78 8.61 6.90 -1.79
N VAL A 79 7.49 7.57 -1.96
CA VAL A 79 6.15 6.97 -1.89
C VAL A 79 5.38 7.43 -3.12
N SER A 80 4.86 6.47 -3.87
CA SER A 80 4.00 6.76 -5.01
C SER A 80 2.65 6.13 -4.73
N ARG A 81 1.59 6.92 -4.77
CA ARG A 81 0.25 6.46 -4.40
C ARG A 81 -0.69 6.58 -5.58
N THR A 82 -1.60 5.62 -5.70
CA THR A 82 -2.55 5.61 -6.81
C THR A 82 -3.85 6.34 -6.51
N GLY A 83 -4.08 6.69 -5.23
CA GLY A 83 -5.36 7.21 -4.83
C GLY A 83 -6.34 6.08 -4.52
N ALA A 84 -7.49 6.45 -3.98
CA ALA A 84 -8.45 5.46 -3.52
C ALA A 84 -9.06 4.68 -4.68
N VAL A 85 -9.13 3.37 -4.50
CA VAL A 85 -9.72 2.48 -5.49
C VAL A 85 -10.82 1.68 -4.79
N ALA A 86 -12.01 1.63 -5.39
CA ALA A 86 -13.11 0.84 -4.84
C ALA A 86 -12.94 -0.62 -5.24
N MET A 87 -13.09 -1.50 -4.28
CA MET A 87 -12.96 -2.93 -4.51
C MET A 87 -14.11 -3.65 -3.84
N THR A 88 -14.55 -4.75 -4.44
CA THR A 88 -15.59 -5.56 -3.81
C THR A 88 -14.96 -6.59 -2.89
N ARG A 89 -15.72 -6.97 -1.89
CA ARG A 89 -15.27 -8.00 -0.96
C ARG A 89 -15.53 -9.38 -1.55
N GLY A 90 -14.78 -10.34 -1.08
CA GLY A 90 -14.97 -11.72 -1.45
C GLY A 90 -14.55 -12.00 -2.86
N ALA A 91 -15.29 -12.88 -3.52
CA ALA A 91 -14.93 -13.31 -4.85
C ALA A 91 -15.38 -12.36 -5.94
N ASP A 92 -16.20 -11.39 -5.62
CA ASP A 92 -16.67 -10.44 -6.61
C ASP A 92 -15.57 -9.50 -7.00
N ILE A 93 -15.46 -9.22 -8.27
CA ILE A 93 -14.47 -8.28 -8.77
C ILE A 93 -15.12 -7.35 -9.76
N PHE A 94 -14.51 -6.21 -9.98
CA PHE A 94 -14.98 -5.30 -11.01
C PHE A 94 -14.55 -5.82 -12.37
N ASN A 95 -15.51 -5.94 -13.24
CA ASN A 95 -15.20 -6.35 -14.58
C ASN A 95 -15.45 -5.19 -15.50
N ASN A 96 -14.46 -4.65 -16.01
CA ASN A 96 -14.69 -3.48 -16.84
C ASN A 96 -14.34 -3.69 -18.24
#